data_14852afdfcdbb04a186b448c97644ea1
#
_entry.id   14852afdfcdbb04a186b448c97644ea1
#
_cell.length_a   1.000
_cell.length_b   1.000
_cell.length_c   1.000
_cell.angle_alpha   90.00
_cell.angle_beta   90.00
_cell.angle_gamma   90.00
#
_symmetry.space_group_name_H-M   'P 1'
#
loop_
_entity.id
_entity.type
_entity.pdbx_description
1 polymer ?
#
loop_
_entity_poly.entity_id
_entity_poly.type
_entity_poly.pdbx_seq_one_letter_code
_entity_poly.pdbx_strand_id
1 'polypeptide(L)'
;MNIIDGQQRLTTITLLLLAIRNLIAQGKITTTEGRLDEQISQRFLVSPWASEDDRIKLRPVKSDSEALAKLFGDEEDYARSTNLTTNYQFFCDMGLKEEIPVADLYAAVGKLEIISITLDQGDNAQLMFETLNSTGLALTEGDKIRNYVLMGLPAQNQSKFYDLYWAKIERCTGNDVSGFVRDYLSIKEQIIPSINTVYRAFKDYAEKVSLPIDTLLADLLRYARFYEKLLVCKSGLKEQKLDDCLYRLKRLEIVVTRPFLMEVLRLNQD
;
A
#
# COMPACT_ATOMS: atom_id res chain seq x y z
N MET A 1 -11.35 -15.12 -3.04
CA MET A 1 -12.13 -14.02 -2.46
C MET A 1 -11.22 -12.81 -2.35
N ASN A 2 -11.58 -11.68 -2.93
CA ASN A 2 -10.82 -10.43 -2.82
C ASN A 2 -11.40 -9.58 -1.69
N ILE A 3 -10.54 -9.08 -0.80
CA ILE A 3 -10.94 -8.24 0.33
C ILE A 3 -10.81 -6.79 -0.10
N ILE A 4 -11.90 -6.03 -0.05
CA ILE A 4 -11.97 -4.63 -0.47
C ILE A 4 -11.58 -3.72 0.69
N ASP A 5 -12.10 -3.96 1.88
CA ASP A 5 -11.75 -3.24 3.12
C ASP A 5 -11.29 -4.21 4.22
N GLY A 6 -10.55 -3.72 5.20
CA GLY A 6 -10.04 -4.49 6.33
C GLY A 6 -8.71 -5.22 6.05
N GLN A 7 -8.09 -5.04 4.90
CA GLN A 7 -6.83 -5.71 4.52
C GLN A 7 -5.73 -5.49 5.58
N GLN A 8 -5.50 -4.26 6.03
CA GLN A 8 -4.48 -3.94 7.04
C GLN A 8 -4.79 -4.61 8.39
N ARG A 9 -6.06 -4.57 8.82
CA ARG A 9 -6.51 -5.21 10.07
C ARG A 9 -6.30 -6.72 10.05
N LEU A 10 -6.68 -7.38 8.95
CA LEU A 10 -6.45 -8.81 8.76
C LEU A 10 -4.96 -9.16 8.73
N THR A 11 -4.15 -8.38 8.03
CA THR A 11 -2.70 -8.57 8.01
C THR A 11 -2.11 -8.44 9.41
N THR A 12 -2.47 -7.41 10.16
CA THR A 12 -2.00 -7.19 11.54
C THR A 12 -2.35 -8.36 12.45
N ILE A 13 -3.62 -8.84 12.42
CA ILE A 13 -4.05 -9.99 13.22
C ILE A 13 -3.32 -11.26 12.79
N THR A 14 -3.12 -11.46 11.49
CA THR A 14 -2.36 -12.62 10.97
C THR A 14 -0.91 -12.60 11.46
N LEU A 15 -0.23 -11.45 11.42
CA LEU A 15 1.14 -11.32 11.91
C LEU A 15 1.24 -11.55 13.42
N LEU A 16 0.30 -11.03 14.20
CA LEU A 16 0.20 -11.29 15.64
C LEU A 16 0.06 -12.78 15.92
N LEU A 17 -0.90 -13.45 15.29
CA LEU A 17 -1.13 -14.89 15.48
C LEU A 17 0.06 -15.73 15.00
N LEU A 18 0.73 -15.32 13.92
CA LEU A 18 1.96 -15.97 13.43
C LEU A 18 3.11 -15.82 14.43
N ALA A 19 3.30 -14.62 15.01
CA ALA A 19 4.31 -14.39 16.04
C ALA A 19 4.07 -15.28 17.28
N ILE A 20 2.83 -15.31 17.78
CA ILE A 20 2.47 -16.18 18.91
C ILE A 20 2.77 -17.65 18.58
N ARG A 21 2.31 -18.13 17.43
CA ARG A 21 2.55 -19.52 16.99
C ARG A 21 4.04 -19.85 16.94
N ASN A 22 4.83 -18.99 16.32
CA ASN A 22 6.28 -19.23 16.19
C ASN A 22 7.00 -19.20 17.53
N LEU A 23 6.67 -18.28 18.42
CA LEU A 23 7.26 -18.20 19.75
C LEU A 23 6.97 -19.45 20.60
N ILE A 24 5.73 -19.99 20.54
CA ILE A 24 5.36 -21.22 21.23
C ILE A 24 6.10 -22.40 20.60
N ALA A 25 6.08 -22.55 19.27
CA ALA A 25 6.75 -23.65 18.57
C ALA A 25 8.26 -23.68 18.80
N GLN A 26 8.88 -22.50 19.00
CA GLN A 26 10.30 -22.35 19.33
C GLN A 26 10.60 -22.54 20.84
N GLY A 27 9.57 -22.75 21.67
CA GLY A 27 9.73 -22.85 23.12
C GLY A 27 10.19 -21.56 23.81
N LYS A 28 10.06 -20.41 23.14
CA LYS A 28 10.46 -19.09 23.67
C LYS A 28 9.44 -18.52 24.66
N ILE A 29 8.17 -18.93 24.54
CA ILE A 29 7.10 -18.59 25.48
C ILE A 29 6.31 -19.86 25.84
N THR A 30 5.72 -19.87 27.04
CA THR A 30 4.94 -20.99 27.54
C THR A 30 3.44 -20.68 27.50
N THR A 31 2.64 -21.71 27.33
CA THR A 31 1.16 -21.61 27.38
C THR A 31 0.58 -22.72 28.21
N THR A 32 -0.50 -22.44 28.91
CA THR A 32 -1.28 -23.44 29.65
C THR A 32 -2.19 -24.29 28.74
N GLU A 33 -2.45 -23.79 27.51
CA GLU A 33 -3.25 -24.50 26.52
C GLU A 33 -2.36 -25.42 25.69
N GLY A 34 -2.60 -26.72 25.77
CA GLY A 34 -1.88 -27.71 25.00
C GLY A 34 -2.10 -27.52 23.48
N ARG A 35 -0.99 -27.51 22.70
CA ARG A 35 -0.99 -27.44 21.23
C ARG A 35 -1.64 -26.16 20.68
N LEU A 36 -1.55 -25.05 21.40
CA LEU A 36 -2.11 -23.77 20.96
C LEU A 36 -1.49 -23.28 19.63
N ASP A 37 -0.20 -23.52 19.40
CA ASP A 37 0.51 -23.25 18.15
C ASP A 37 -0.11 -23.97 16.95
N GLU A 38 -0.45 -25.27 17.12
CA GLU A 38 -1.13 -26.03 16.07
C GLU A 38 -2.55 -25.53 15.83
N GLN A 39 -3.30 -25.22 16.90
CA GLN A 39 -4.64 -24.66 16.79
C GLN A 39 -4.64 -23.34 16.02
N ILE A 40 -3.73 -22.41 16.36
CA ILE A 40 -3.57 -21.15 15.65
C ILE A 40 -3.24 -21.42 14.18
N SER A 41 -2.28 -22.31 13.93
CA SER A 41 -1.84 -22.64 12.58
C SER A 41 -3.00 -23.12 11.71
N GLN A 42 -3.71 -24.17 12.14
CA GLN A 42 -4.77 -24.80 11.33
C GLN A 42 -6.01 -23.91 11.21
N ARG A 43 -6.38 -23.21 12.28
CA ARG A 43 -7.61 -22.43 12.31
C ARG A 43 -7.48 -21.12 11.54
N PHE A 44 -6.35 -20.43 11.63
CA PHE A 44 -6.21 -19.06 11.13
C PHE A 44 -5.17 -18.85 10.02
N LEU A 45 -4.05 -19.59 10.05
CA LEU A 45 -2.89 -19.25 9.24
C LEU A 45 -2.78 -20.10 7.97
N VAL A 46 -2.99 -21.41 8.07
CA VAL A 46 -2.80 -22.32 6.93
C VAL A 46 -4.06 -23.12 6.62
N SER A 47 -4.19 -23.50 5.35
CA SER A 47 -5.21 -24.43 4.89
C SER A 47 -4.57 -25.80 4.69
N PRO A 48 -4.90 -26.81 5.51
CA PRO A 48 -4.26 -28.12 5.41
C PRO A 48 -4.59 -28.89 4.13
N TRP A 49 -5.63 -28.46 3.42
CA TRP A 49 -6.15 -29.13 2.22
C TRP A 49 -5.77 -28.42 0.90
N ALA A 50 -5.07 -27.28 0.99
CA ALA A 50 -4.65 -26.52 -0.20
C ALA A 50 -3.29 -27.03 -0.72
N SER A 51 -3.00 -26.75 -2.00
CA SER A 51 -1.66 -26.94 -2.58
C SER A 51 -0.61 -26.12 -1.81
N GLU A 52 0.66 -26.43 -1.98
CA GLU A 52 1.74 -25.76 -1.25
C GLU A 52 1.75 -24.26 -1.50
N ASP A 53 1.52 -23.84 -2.75
CA ASP A 53 1.41 -22.42 -3.15
C ASP A 53 0.17 -21.72 -2.55
N ASP A 54 -0.86 -22.48 -2.23
CA ASP A 54 -2.15 -22.00 -1.72
C ASP A 54 -2.33 -22.20 -0.21
N ARG A 55 -1.31 -22.69 0.47
CA ARG A 55 -1.38 -23.13 1.86
C ARG A 55 -1.63 -21.96 2.82
N ILE A 56 -1.01 -20.79 2.61
CA ILE A 56 -1.19 -19.62 3.48
C ILE A 56 -2.53 -18.96 3.15
N LYS A 57 -3.39 -18.80 4.18
CA LYS A 57 -4.75 -18.26 3.99
C LYS A 57 -4.76 -16.79 3.57
N LEU A 58 -3.90 -15.96 4.16
CA LEU A 58 -3.79 -14.55 3.78
C LEU A 58 -2.84 -14.39 2.58
N ARG A 59 -3.30 -13.72 1.55
CA ARG A 59 -2.53 -13.43 0.33
C ARG A 59 -2.48 -11.93 0.07
N PRO A 60 -1.43 -11.27 0.56
CA PRO A 60 -1.19 -9.88 0.21
C PRO A 60 -0.79 -9.72 -1.27
N VAL A 61 -0.53 -8.49 -1.70
CA VAL A 61 0.08 -8.21 -3.01
C VAL A 61 1.44 -8.89 -3.14
N LYS A 62 1.88 -9.14 -4.37
CA LYS A 62 2.99 -10.07 -4.70
C LYS A 62 4.26 -9.89 -3.86
N SER A 63 4.77 -8.66 -3.71
CA SER A 63 5.96 -8.37 -2.89
C SER A 63 5.79 -8.75 -1.41
N ASP A 64 4.62 -8.44 -0.86
CA ASP A 64 4.27 -8.73 0.52
C ASP A 64 3.93 -10.20 0.74
N SER A 65 3.44 -10.90 -0.31
CA SER A 65 3.17 -12.34 -0.26
C SER A 65 4.46 -13.14 -0.09
N GLU A 66 5.52 -12.79 -0.81
CA GLU A 66 6.84 -13.41 -0.65
C GLU A 66 7.44 -13.14 0.73
N ALA A 67 7.31 -11.91 1.23
CA ALA A 67 7.76 -11.54 2.57
C ALA A 67 6.99 -12.31 3.65
N LEU A 68 5.65 -12.39 3.51
CA LEU A 68 4.82 -13.16 4.45
C LEU A 68 5.16 -14.64 4.44
N ALA A 69 5.34 -15.26 3.27
CA ALA A 69 5.70 -16.67 3.16
C ALA A 69 7.01 -16.99 3.91
N LYS A 70 8.02 -16.12 3.81
CA LYS A 70 9.29 -16.27 4.53
C LYS A 70 9.13 -16.27 6.04
N LEU A 71 8.15 -15.54 6.61
CA LEU A 71 7.90 -15.53 8.05
C LEU A 71 7.36 -16.86 8.60
N PHE A 72 6.93 -17.78 7.73
CA PHE A 72 6.56 -19.15 8.11
C PHE A 72 7.75 -20.11 8.18
N GLY A 73 8.91 -19.72 7.61
CA GLY A 73 10.17 -20.46 7.59
C GLY A 73 11.17 -20.00 8.65
N ASP A 74 12.44 -20.17 8.34
CA ASP A 74 13.53 -19.86 9.26
C ASP A 74 13.83 -18.35 9.31
N GLU A 75 14.26 -17.88 10.50
CA GLU A 75 14.52 -16.45 10.75
C GLU A 75 15.61 -15.85 9.84
N GLU A 76 16.55 -16.69 9.38
CA GLU A 76 17.63 -16.28 8.47
C GLU A 76 17.11 -15.83 7.11
N ASP A 77 15.96 -16.35 6.68
CA ASP A 77 15.33 -16.05 5.39
C ASP A 77 14.42 -14.82 5.40
N TYR A 78 14.18 -14.21 6.55
CA TYR A 78 13.24 -13.09 6.69
C TYR A 78 13.65 -11.88 5.84
N ALA A 79 12.68 -11.33 5.11
CA ALA A 79 12.85 -10.12 4.31
C ALA A 79 12.87 -8.86 5.21
N ARG A 80 14.01 -8.59 5.85
CA ARG A 80 14.19 -7.57 6.92
C ARG A 80 13.84 -6.13 6.50
N SER A 81 13.78 -5.83 5.21
CA SER A 81 13.49 -4.49 4.70
C SER A 81 11.99 -4.20 4.52
N THR A 82 11.10 -5.14 4.86
CA THR A 82 9.67 -4.99 4.65
C THR A 82 8.93 -4.58 5.93
N ASN A 83 7.88 -3.78 5.78
CA ASN A 83 7.00 -3.42 6.90
C ASN A 83 6.34 -4.64 7.56
N LEU A 84 6.08 -5.71 6.79
CA LEU A 84 5.54 -6.96 7.31
C LEU A 84 6.50 -7.59 8.33
N THR A 85 7.78 -7.70 7.98
CA THR A 85 8.80 -8.25 8.88
C THR A 85 8.99 -7.38 10.11
N THR A 86 9.01 -6.05 9.94
CA THR A 86 9.14 -5.11 11.06
C THR A 86 7.97 -5.25 12.03
N ASN A 87 6.73 -5.32 11.53
CA ASN A 87 5.55 -5.49 12.38
C ASN A 87 5.49 -6.88 13.03
N TYR A 88 5.88 -7.93 12.31
CA TYR A 88 6.01 -9.27 12.88
C TYR A 88 7.02 -9.29 14.03
N GLN A 89 8.21 -8.70 13.83
CA GLN A 89 9.24 -8.63 14.87
C GLN A 89 8.74 -7.84 16.09
N PHE A 90 8.03 -6.73 15.88
CA PHE A 90 7.38 -5.99 16.97
C PHE A 90 6.47 -6.90 17.81
N PHE A 91 5.66 -7.75 17.18
CA PHE A 91 4.81 -8.68 17.92
C PHE A 91 5.60 -9.78 18.62
N CYS A 92 6.71 -10.25 18.04
CA CYS A 92 7.61 -11.17 18.72
C CYS A 92 8.22 -10.53 19.97
N ASP A 93 8.73 -9.30 19.86
CA ASP A 93 9.34 -8.58 20.97
C ASP A 93 8.33 -8.28 22.10
N MET A 94 7.09 -7.97 21.75
CA MET A 94 6.01 -7.80 22.74
C MET A 94 5.62 -9.11 23.40
N GLY A 95 5.54 -10.21 22.63
CA GLY A 95 5.24 -11.54 23.16
C GLY A 95 6.28 -12.03 24.16
N LEU A 96 7.57 -11.75 23.90
CA LEU A 96 8.68 -12.13 24.80
C LEU A 96 8.68 -11.36 26.13
N LYS A 97 7.99 -10.23 26.25
CA LYS A 97 7.83 -9.51 27.52
C LYS A 97 6.87 -10.17 28.49
N GLU A 98 6.02 -11.04 27.99
CA GLU A 98 5.00 -11.79 28.76
C GLU A 98 4.11 -10.89 29.66
N GLU A 99 3.92 -9.62 29.29
CA GLU A 99 3.09 -8.68 30.06
C GLU A 99 1.61 -9.13 30.07
N ILE A 100 1.20 -9.84 29.01
CA ILE A 100 -0.14 -10.44 28.86
C ILE A 100 0.03 -11.92 28.57
N PRO A 101 -0.61 -12.82 29.33
CA PRO A 101 -0.59 -14.25 29.03
C PRO A 101 -1.09 -14.53 27.61
N VAL A 102 -0.38 -15.37 26.87
CA VAL A 102 -0.67 -15.67 25.47
C VAL A 102 -2.07 -16.27 25.28
N ALA A 103 -2.53 -17.08 26.24
CA ALA A 103 -3.88 -17.63 26.23
C ALA A 103 -4.96 -16.54 26.29
N ASP A 104 -4.74 -15.50 27.12
CA ASP A 104 -5.66 -14.37 27.26
C ASP A 104 -5.68 -13.53 25.97
N LEU A 105 -4.50 -13.32 25.36
CA LEU A 105 -4.40 -12.60 24.08
C LEU A 105 -5.11 -13.37 22.95
N TYR A 106 -4.92 -14.69 22.89
CA TYR A 106 -5.63 -15.54 21.93
C TYR A 106 -7.14 -15.51 22.15
N ALA A 107 -7.60 -15.61 23.41
CA ALA A 107 -9.00 -15.49 23.76
C ALA A 107 -9.59 -14.11 23.38
N ALA A 108 -8.81 -13.03 23.55
CA ALA A 108 -9.22 -11.69 23.15
C ALA A 108 -9.37 -11.55 21.64
N VAL A 109 -8.46 -12.14 20.84
CA VAL A 109 -8.60 -12.18 19.37
C VAL A 109 -9.88 -12.90 18.97
N GLY A 110 -10.27 -13.98 19.68
CA GLY A 110 -11.51 -14.72 19.45
C GLY A 110 -12.80 -13.93 19.75
N LYS A 111 -12.70 -12.81 20.48
CA LYS A 111 -13.83 -11.91 20.80
C LYS A 111 -13.98 -10.75 19.80
N LEU A 112 -13.08 -10.61 18.83
CA LEU A 112 -13.20 -9.58 17.81
C LEU A 112 -14.42 -9.86 16.94
N GLU A 113 -15.29 -8.87 16.84
CA GLU A 113 -16.45 -8.90 15.95
C GLU A 113 -16.10 -8.35 14.59
N ILE A 114 -16.51 -9.06 13.54
CA ILE A 114 -16.27 -8.71 12.14
C ILE A 114 -17.61 -8.61 11.42
N ILE A 115 -17.83 -7.48 10.75
CA ILE A 115 -18.95 -7.36 9.81
C ILE A 115 -18.44 -7.83 8.44
N SER A 116 -19.01 -8.92 7.94
CA SER A 116 -18.70 -9.42 6.60
C SER A 116 -19.80 -9.00 5.62
N ILE A 117 -19.42 -8.18 4.63
CA ILE A 117 -20.30 -7.73 3.56
C ILE A 117 -19.81 -8.35 2.26
N THR A 118 -20.66 -9.13 1.59
CA THR A 118 -20.34 -9.72 0.29
C THR A 118 -21.03 -8.87 -0.78
N LEU A 119 -20.30 -8.45 -1.80
CA LEU A 119 -20.83 -7.70 -2.93
C LEU A 119 -21.33 -8.64 -4.00
N ASP A 120 -22.48 -8.32 -4.58
CA ASP A 120 -23.04 -9.00 -5.74
C ASP A 120 -22.50 -8.39 -7.05
N GLN A 121 -22.79 -9.05 -8.20
CA GLN A 121 -22.31 -8.60 -9.53
C GLN A 121 -22.78 -7.19 -9.94
N GLY A 122 -23.86 -6.69 -9.33
CA GLY A 122 -24.40 -5.35 -9.61
C GLY A 122 -23.88 -4.26 -8.68
N ASP A 123 -23.16 -4.63 -7.61
CA ASP A 123 -22.71 -3.67 -6.62
C ASP A 123 -21.47 -2.90 -7.09
N ASN A 124 -21.43 -1.62 -6.77
CA ASN A 124 -20.27 -0.78 -7.03
C ASN A 124 -19.26 -0.88 -5.88
N ALA A 125 -18.26 -1.76 -6.06
CA ALA A 125 -17.20 -2.00 -5.08
C ALA A 125 -16.46 -0.71 -4.68
N GLN A 126 -16.28 0.22 -5.61
CA GLN A 126 -15.63 1.51 -5.39
C GLN A 126 -16.46 2.39 -4.44
N LEU A 127 -17.76 2.53 -4.71
CA LEU A 127 -18.66 3.33 -3.88
C LEU A 127 -18.76 2.77 -2.47
N MET A 128 -18.84 1.44 -2.33
CA MET A 128 -18.83 0.75 -1.03
C MET A 128 -17.54 1.02 -0.26
N PHE A 129 -16.38 0.91 -0.94
CA PHE A 129 -15.09 1.20 -0.35
C PHE A 129 -14.98 2.65 0.13
N GLU A 130 -15.40 3.62 -0.68
CA GLU A 130 -15.42 5.05 -0.31
C GLU A 130 -16.30 5.30 0.91
N THR A 131 -17.47 4.66 0.96
CA THR A 131 -18.44 4.80 2.06
C THR A 131 -17.90 4.21 3.37
N LEU A 132 -17.34 3.00 3.33
CA LEU A 132 -16.80 2.31 4.50
C LEU A 132 -15.56 3.02 5.07
N ASN A 133 -14.66 3.50 4.20
CA ASN A 133 -13.46 4.22 4.63
C ASN A 133 -13.72 5.62 5.18
N SER A 134 -14.91 6.18 4.99
CA SER A 134 -15.28 7.47 5.60
C SER A 134 -15.36 7.41 7.13
N THR A 135 -15.43 6.21 7.72
CA THR A 135 -15.59 5.98 9.17
C THR A 135 -14.35 5.44 9.88
N GLY A 136 -13.25 5.15 9.14
CA GLY A 136 -12.01 4.53 9.66
C GLY A 136 -10.78 5.45 9.65
N LEU A 137 -9.58 4.87 9.75
CA LEU A 137 -8.32 5.57 9.48
C LEU A 137 -8.37 6.11 8.06
N ALA A 138 -8.37 7.43 7.94
CA ALA A 138 -8.52 8.10 6.66
C ALA A 138 -7.41 7.68 5.70
N LEU A 139 -7.76 7.07 4.58
CA LEU A 139 -6.86 6.86 3.46
C LEU A 139 -6.30 8.20 3.00
N THR A 140 -5.04 8.20 2.60
CA THR A 140 -4.49 9.36 1.91
C THR A 140 -5.24 9.60 0.59
N GLU A 141 -5.24 10.83 0.12
CA GLU A 141 -5.84 11.14 -1.19
C GLU A 141 -5.18 10.32 -2.31
N GLY A 142 -3.88 10.03 -2.21
CA GLY A 142 -3.15 9.14 -3.12
C GLY A 142 -3.68 7.69 -3.10
N ASP A 143 -3.98 7.14 -1.91
CA ASP A 143 -4.57 5.81 -1.80
C ASP A 143 -5.96 5.72 -2.42
N LYS A 144 -6.78 6.76 -2.22
CA LYS A 144 -8.11 6.85 -2.86
C LYS A 144 -8.00 6.88 -4.38
N ILE A 145 -7.03 7.62 -4.92
CA ILE A 145 -6.76 7.67 -6.36
C ILE A 145 -6.30 6.32 -6.88
N ARG A 146 -5.37 5.65 -6.17
CA ARG A 146 -4.94 4.29 -6.52
C ARG A 146 -6.12 3.34 -6.65
N ASN A 147 -6.98 3.36 -5.65
CA ASN A 147 -8.15 2.50 -5.63
C ASN A 147 -9.11 2.83 -6.78
N TYR A 148 -9.35 4.11 -7.05
CA TYR A 148 -10.19 4.55 -8.16
C TYR A 148 -9.68 4.01 -9.51
N VAL A 149 -8.38 4.10 -9.79
CA VAL A 149 -7.83 3.67 -11.08
C VAL A 149 -7.67 2.15 -11.20
N LEU A 150 -7.52 1.41 -10.10
CA LEU A 150 -7.26 -0.03 -10.13
C LEU A 150 -8.50 -0.89 -9.85
N MET A 151 -9.38 -0.48 -8.92
CA MET A 151 -10.52 -1.32 -8.51
C MET A 151 -11.57 -1.51 -9.61
N GLY A 152 -11.68 -0.58 -10.56
CA GLY A 152 -12.55 -0.71 -11.73
C GLY A 152 -12.07 -1.74 -12.77
N LEU A 153 -10.88 -2.32 -12.60
CA LEU A 153 -10.28 -3.26 -13.53
C LEU A 153 -10.53 -4.72 -13.12
N PRO A 154 -10.62 -5.67 -14.08
CA PRO A 154 -10.58 -7.09 -13.77
C PRO A 154 -9.34 -7.45 -12.94
N ALA A 155 -9.46 -8.40 -12.00
CA ALA A 155 -8.41 -8.75 -11.04
C ALA A 155 -7.04 -9.05 -11.67
N GLN A 156 -7.02 -9.73 -12.82
CA GLN A 156 -5.80 -10.01 -13.58
C GLN A 156 -5.10 -8.74 -14.09
N ASN A 157 -5.88 -7.73 -14.42
CA ASN A 157 -5.36 -6.45 -14.91
C ASN A 157 -4.93 -5.54 -13.76
N GLN A 158 -5.53 -5.65 -12.58
CA GLN A 158 -5.15 -4.83 -11.41
C GLN A 158 -3.67 -4.98 -11.06
N SER A 159 -3.19 -6.20 -10.88
CA SER A 159 -1.76 -6.48 -10.60
C SER A 159 -0.85 -5.98 -11.72
N LYS A 160 -1.23 -6.24 -12.98
CA LYS A 160 -0.46 -5.80 -14.14
C LYS A 160 -0.32 -4.27 -14.19
N PHE A 161 -1.41 -3.53 -14.00
CA PHE A 161 -1.41 -2.06 -14.04
C PHE A 161 -0.72 -1.46 -12.82
N TYR A 162 -0.83 -2.10 -11.65
CA TYR A 162 -0.07 -1.73 -10.47
C TYR A 162 1.44 -1.81 -10.76
N ASP A 163 1.95 -2.94 -11.23
CA ASP A 163 3.39 -3.14 -11.49
C ASP A 163 3.91 -2.26 -12.66
N LEU A 164 3.11 -2.11 -13.71
CA LEU A 164 3.52 -1.33 -14.89
C LEU A 164 3.56 0.17 -14.62
N TYR A 165 2.62 0.70 -13.85
CA TYR A 165 2.41 2.12 -13.68
C TYR A 165 2.48 2.56 -12.23
N TRP A 166 1.59 2.05 -11.36
CA TRP A 166 1.36 2.65 -10.04
C TRP A 166 2.55 2.52 -9.10
N ALA A 167 3.15 1.35 -8.98
CA ALA A 167 4.35 1.14 -8.17
C ALA A 167 5.52 2.05 -8.59
N LYS A 168 5.60 2.38 -9.89
CA LYS A 168 6.60 3.31 -10.40
C LYS A 168 6.24 4.75 -10.04
N ILE A 169 4.95 5.12 -10.08
CA ILE A 169 4.48 6.44 -9.64
C ILE A 169 4.80 6.64 -8.17
N GLU A 170 4.46 5.69 -7.30
CA GLU A 170 4.78 5.74 -5.86
C GLU A 170 6.29 5.95 -5.64
N ARG A 171 7.13 5.19 -6.33
CA ARG A 171 8.59 5.34 -6.24
C ARG A 171 9.08 6.71 -6.71
N CYS A 172 8.64 7.16 -7.89
CA CYS A 172 9.05 8.45 -8.47
C CYS A 172 8.61 9.65 -7.62
N THR A 173 7.52 9.50 -6.88
CA THR A 173 6.98 10.57 -6.03
C THR A 173 7.50 10.53 -4.58
N GLY A 174 8.35 9.52 -4.24
CA GLY A 174 8.81 9.31 -2.88
C GLY A 174 7.64 9.00 -1.92
N ASN A 175 6.61 8.33 -2.42
CA ASN A 175 5.34 8.01 -1.75
C ASN A 175 4.42 9.21 -1.45
N ASP A 176 4.79 10.44 -1.86
CA ASP A 176 3.88 11.60 -1.80
C ASP A 176 3.04 11.69 -3.09
N VAL A 177 2.21 10.68 -3.32
CA VAL A 177 1.32 10.64 -4.49
C VAL A 177 0.28 11.76 -4.44
N SER A 178 -0.21 12.12 -3.25
CA SER A 178 -1.21 13.19 -3.08
C SER A 178 -0.67 14.55 -3.55
N GLY A 179 0.53 14.91 -3.10
CA GLY A 179 1.21 16.14 -3.52
C GLY A 179 1.53 16.14 -5.02
N PHE A 180 2.01 15.02 -5.55
CA PHE A 180 2.27 14.86 -6.98
C PHE A 180 1.00 15.05 -7.83
N VAL A 181 -0.10 14.37 -7.49
CA VAL A 181 -1.35 14.47 -8.28
C VAL A 181 -1.94 15.87 -8.19
N ARG A 182 -1.81 16.55 -7.05
CA ARG A 182 -2.16 17.96 -6.94
C ARG A 182 -1.40 18.82 -7.95
N ASP A 183 -0.08 18.62 -8.05
CA ASP A 183 0.78 19.36 -8.98
C ASP A 183 0.46 18.99 -10.45
N TYR A 184 0.20 17.72 -10.74
CA TYR A 184 -0.26 17.24 -12.05
C TYR A 184 -1.57 17.89 -12.48
N LEU A 185 -2.57 17.91 -11.61
CA LEU A 185 -3.86 18.55 -11.90
C LEU A 185 -3.73 20.06 -12.10
N SER A 186 -2.80 20.71 -11.36
CA SER A 186 -2.51 22.12 -11.55
C SER A 186 -2.02 22.42 -12.97
N ILE A 187 -1.28 21.50 -13.58
CA ILE A 187 -0.84 21.63 -14.99
C ILE A 187 -2.03 21.40 -15.94
N LYS A 188 -2.81 20.33 -15.70
CA LYS A 188 -3.87 19.90 -16.63
C LYS A 188 -5.10 20.80 -16.60
N GLU A 189 -5.51 21.27 -15.44
CA GLU A 189 -6.73 22.04 -15.24
C GLU A 189 -6.47 23.53 -15.04
N GLN A 190 -5.20 23.95 -14.89
CA GLN A 190 -4.79 25.34 -14.58
C GLN A 190 -5.44 25.91 -13.30
N ILE A 191 -5.81 25.01 -12.39
CA ILE A 191 -6.40 25.29 -11.08
C ILE A 191 -5.65 24.44 -10.06
N ILE A 192 -5.26 25.04 -8.92
CA ILE A 192 -4.57 24.32 -7.84
C ILE A 192 -5.62 23.73 -6.90
N PRO A 193 -5.84 22.41 -6.88
CA PRO A 193 -6.80 21.81 -5.95
C PRO A 193 -6.27 21.85 -4.52
N SER A 194 -7.19 21.84 -3.54
CA SER A 194 -6.81 21.63 -2.14
C SER A 194 -6.24 20.22 -1.95
N ILE A 195 -5.19 20.08 -1.13
CA ILE A 195 -4.56 18.79 -0.86
C ILE A 195 -5.56 17.77 -0.27
N ASN A 196 -6.54 18.21 0.49
CA ASN A 196 -7.54 17.37 1.13
C ASN A 196 -8.69 16.95 0.19
N THR A 197 -8.72 17.46 -1.03
CA THR A 197 -9.76 17.18 -2.04
C THR A 197 -9.17 16.77 -3.39
N VAL A 198 -7.88 16.40 -3.40
CA VAL A 198 -7.16 16.02 -4.63
C VAL A 198 -7.82 14.81 -5.31
N TYR A 199 -8.27 13.84 -4.54
CA TYR A 199 -8.99 12.68 -5.07
C TYR A 199 -10.24 13.09 -5.86
N ARG A 200 -11.07 13.96 -5.28
CA ARG A 200 -12.29 14.44 -5.95
C ARG A 200 -11.94 15.18 -7.24
N ALA A 201 -10.98 16.08 -7.18
CA ALA A 201 -10.52 16.82 -8.36
C ALA A 201 -9.96 15.88 -9.44
N PHE A 202 -9.24 14.82 -9.04
CA PHE A 202 -8.73 13.81 -9.97
C PHE A 202 -9.85 13.01 -10.62
N LYS A 203 -10.85 12.61 -9.85
CA LYS A 203 -12.03 11.88 -10.36
C LYS A 203 -12.78 12.72 -11.38
N ASP A 204 -13.09 13.97 -11.05
CA ASP A 204 -13.76 14.92 -11.95
C ASP A 204 -12.96 15.11 -13.26
N TYR A 205 -11.64 15.25 -13.15
CA TYR A 205 -10.73 15.33 -14.30
C TYR A 205 -10.76 14.05 -15.14
N ALA A 206 -10.62 12.87 -14.53
CA ALA A 206 -10.61 11.59 -15.23
C ALA A 206 -11.92 11.34 -15.98
N GLU A 207 -13.08 11.65 -15.37
CA GLU A 207 -14.40 11.56 -16.00
C GLU A 207 -14.54 12.57 -17.17
N LYS A 208 -14.02 13.78 -17.00
CA LYS A 208 -14.05 14.83 -18.03
C LYS A 208 -13.22 14.46 -19.25
N VAL A 209 -11.98 13.96 -19.06
CA VAL A 209 -11.12 13.59 -20.18
C VAL A 209 -11.49 12.25 -20.81
N SER A 210 -12.18 11.39 -20.07
CA SER A 210 -12.71 10.09 -20.53
C SER A 210 -11.69 9.25 -21.30
N LEU A 211 -10.44 9.27 -20.88
CA LEU A 211 -9.35 8.51 -21.48
C LEU A 211 -9.37 7.04 -21.02
N PRO A 212 -8.92 6.10 -21.87
CA PRO A 212 -8.61 4.74 -21.41
C PRO A 212 -7.65 4.78 -20.20
N ILE A 213 -7.87 3.89 -19.24
CA ILE A 213 -7.13 3.90 -17.97
C ILE A 213 -5.62 3.73 -18.15
N ASP A 214 -5.19 2.93 -19.13
CA ASP A 214 -3.79 2.74 -19.48
C ASP A 214 -3.16 4.04 -19.99
N THR A 215 -3.87 4.79 -20.81
CA THR A 215 -3.44 6.10 -21.32
C THR A 215 -3.32 7.12 -20.19
N LEU A 216 -4.29 7.15 -19.27
CA LEU A 216 -4.27 8.03 -18.10
C LEU A 216 -3.10 7.69 -17.17
N LEU A 217 -2.88 6.40 -16.88
CA LEU A 217 -1.78 5.95 -16.04
C LEU A 217 -0.41 6.16 -16.68
N ALA A 218 -0.31 6.02 -18.01
CA ALA A 218 0.92 6.31 -18.74
C ALA A 218 1.28 7.80 -18.68
N ASP A 219 0.30 8.68 -18.82
CA ASP A 219 0.49 10.12 -18.70
C ASP A 219 0.89 10.52 -17.27
N LEU A 220 0.20 9.97 -16.25
CA LEU A 220 0.60 10.15 -14.85
C LEU A 220 2.04 9.70 -14.60
N LEU A 221 2.43 8.51 -15.06
CA LEU A 221 3.80 8.02 -14.90
C LEU A 221 4.83 8.90 -15.62
N ARG A 222 4.48 9.43 -16.79
CA ARG A 222 5.35 10.39 -17.51
C ARG A 222 5.64 11.61 -16.64
N TYR A 223 4.60 12.23 -16.06
CA TYR A 223 4.77 13.37 -15.16
C TYR A 223 5.43 13.01 -13.82
N ALA A 224 5.19 11.83 -13.27
CA ALA A 224 5.86 11.36 -12.07
C ALA A 224 7.39 11.27 -12.26
N ARG A 225 7.86 10.92 -13.45
CA ARG A 225 9.30 10.93 -13.78
C ARG A 225 9.89 12.33 -13.79
N PHE A 226 9.14 13.34 -14.22
CA PHE A 226 9.59 14.74 -14.09
C PHE A 226 9.60 15.19 -12.63
N TYR A 227 8.59 14.79 -11.87
CA TYR A 227 8.52 15.05 -10.43
C TYR A 227 9.72 14.42 -9.69
N GLU A 228 10.10 13.19 -10.01
CA GLU A 228 11.31 12.52 -9.47
C GLU A 228 12.56 13.36 -9.70
N LYS A 229 12.76 13.92 -10.93
CA LYS A 229 13.90 14.77 -11.24
C LYS A 229 13.99 16.01 -10.35
N LEU A 230 12.86 16.58 -9.98
CA LEU A 230 12.80 17.69 -9.02
C LEU A 230 13.16 17.24 -7.60
N LEU A 231 12.71 16.06 -7.18
CA LEU A 231 13.01 15.51 -5.85
C LEU A 231 14.51 15.18 -5.69
N VAL A 232 15.11 14.59 -6.72
CA VAL A 232 16.54 14.22 -6.71
C VAL A 232 17.47 15.36 -7.19
N CYS A 233 16.92 16.49 -7.61
CA CYS A 233 17.64 17.64 -8.15
C CYS A 233 18.53 17.29 -9.35
N LYS A 234 18.01 16.44 -10.24
CA LYS A 234 18.68 16.00 -11.48
C LYS A 234 17.75 16.18 -12.66
N SER A 235 17.95 17.25 -13.43
CA SER A 235 17.14 17.59 -14.61
C SER A 235 17.20 16.50 -15.70
N GLY A 236 18.33 15.82 -15.81
CA GLY A 236 18.64 14.92 -16.91
C GLY A 236 19.10 15.66 -18.17
N LEU A 237 19.14 16.99 -18.13
CA LEU A 237 19.78 17.84 -19.13
C LEU A 237 21.25 17.97 -18.75
N LYS A 238 22.13 18.02 -19.75
CA LYS A 238 23.58 18.10 -19.50
C LYS A 238 24.03 19.51 -19.06
N GLU A 239 23.27 20.09 -18.12
CA GLU A 239 23.53 21.43 -17.58
C GLU A 239 23.61 21.41 -16.05
N GLN A 240 24.84 21.41 -15.52
CA GLN A 240 25.08 21.41 -14.07
C GLN A 240 24.44 22.61 -13.36
N LYS A 241 24.41 23.79 -14.01
CA LYS A 241 23.77 24.99 -13.43
C LYS A 241 22.30 24.82 -13.14
N LEU A 242 21.58 24.05 -13.97
CA LEU A 242 20.17 23.75 -13.74
C LEU A 242 20.00 22.84 -12.54
N ASP A 243 20.80 21.79 -12.42
CA ASP A 243 20.79 20.88 -11.26
C ASP A 243 21.09 21.65 -9.97
N ASP A 244 22.04 22.59 -10.00
CA ASP A 244 22.38 23.46 -8.86
C ASP A 244 21.20 24.39 -8.48
N CYS A 245 20.46 24.92 -9.48
CA CYS A 245 19.26 25.69 -9.22
C CYS A 245 18.15 24.84 -8.58
N LEU A 246 17.90 23.62 -9.08
CA LEU A 246 16.95 22.70 -8.49
C LEU A 246 17.32 22.36 -7.04
N TYR A 247 18.60 22.13 -6.75
CA TYR A 247 19.09 21.88 -5.40
C TYR A 247 18.84 23.08 -4.46
N ARG A 248 19.05 24.32 -4.94
CA ARG A 248 18.77 25.53 -4.15
C ARG A 248 17.27 25.69 -3.87
N LEU A 249 16.40 25.46 -4.86
CA LEU A 249 14.94 25.47 -4.67
C LEU A 249 14.49 24.44 -3.65
N LYS A 250 15.05 23.24 -3.69
CA LYS A 250 14.77 22.19 -2.70
C LYS A 250 15.17 22.62 -1.29
N ARG A 251 16.34 23.24 -1.11
CA ARG A 251 16.80 23.74 0.20
C ARG A 251 15.94 24.86 0.76
N LEU A 252 15.30 25.64 -0.09
CA LEU A 252 14.36 26.69 0.28
C LEU A 252 12.93 26.16 0.49
N GLU A 253 12.72 24.85 0.32
CA GLU A 253 11.42 24.18 0.43
C GLU A 253 10.34 24.81 -0.47
N ILE A 254 10.74 25.40 -1.60
CA ILE A 254 9.83 26.05 -2.54
C ILE A 254 9.18 24.97 -3.41
N VAL A 255 7.97 24.56 -3.03
CA VAL A 255 7.19 23.50 -3.72
C VAL A 255 6.22 24.07 -4.76
N VAL A 256 5.80 25.31 -4.61
CA VAL A 256 4.80 25.97 -5.49
C VAL A 256 5.22 26.06 -6.95
N THR A 257 6.53 26.00 -7.22
CA THR A 257 7.09 26.05 -8.59
C THR A 257 7.11 24.68 -9.29
N ARG A 258 6.83 23.59 -8.59
CA ARG A 258 6.91 22.23 -9.15
C ARG A 258 6.07 22.03 -10.41
N PRO A 259 4.79 22.43 -10.48
CA PRO A 259 3.99 22.29 -11.70
C PRO A 259 4.65 22.95 -12.92
N PHE A 260 5.11 24.18 -12.76
CA PHE A 260 5.82 24.91 -13.82
C PHE A 260 7.11 24.20 -14.24
N LEU A 261 7.93 23.76 -13.30
CA LEU A 261 9.20 23.09 -13.59
C LEU A 261 8.98 21.72 -14.25
N MET A 262 7.95 20.98 -13.87
CA MET A 262 7.57 19.72 -14.53
C MET A 262 7.24 19.96 -16.00
N GLU A 263 6.49 21.02 -16.30
CA GLU A 263 6.13 21.36 -17.67
C GLU A 263 7.35 21.86 -18.48
N VAL A 264 8.24 22.65 -17.89
CA VAL A 264 9.51 23.05 -18.52
C VAL A 264 10.36 21.83 -18.85
N LEU A 265 10.49 20.87 -17.92
CA LEU A 265 11.24 19.63 -18.17
C LEU A 265 10.60 18.78 -19.27
N ARG A 266 9.27 18.72 -19.33
CA ARG A 266 8.55 18.03 -20.41
C ARG A 266 8.87 18.62 -21.77
N LEU A 267 8.78 19.93 -21.91
CA LEU A 267 9.02 20.65 -23.18
C LEU A 267 10.46 20.55 -23.67
N ASN A 268 11.43 20.27 -22.79
CA ASN A 268 12.85 20.16 -23.15
C ASN A 268 13.33 18.72 -23.33
N GLN A 269 12.45 17.73 -23.25
CA GLN A 269 12.79 16.31 -23.43
C GLN A 269 12.03 15.63 -24.57
N ASP A 270 11.03 16.29 -25.13
CA ASP A 270 10.38 15.95 -26.38
C ASP A 270 11.14 16.59 -27.52
#